data_479d8079941979604bacc798d963de0b
#
_entry.id   479d8079941979604bacc798d963de0b
#
_cell.length_a   1.000
_cell.length_b   1.000
_cell.length_c   1.000
_cell.angle_alpha   90.00
_cell.angle_beta   90.00
_cell.angle_gamma   90.00
#
_symmetry.space_group_name_H-M   'P 1'
#
loop_
_entity.id
_entity.type
_entity.pdbx_description
1 polymer ?
#
loop_
_entity_poly.entity_id
_entity_poly.type
_entity_poly.pdbx_seq_one_letter_code
_entity_poly.pdbx_strand_id
1 'polypeptide(L)'
;MFKSIPASQIVSVNPSVLSSGGSPLALNAVFLSKNANIPTGQALLFATAESVGEHFGFASDEYKAAQIYFKGFDGSNKKPGRLYFYALNSVAEAGYLLGESVKTTSLAELKKIKGSLNVTIDGTEKKAPAVDLKDATSFSDAAQKLGAALGATVEFEEQLQAFKVVSGTTGKESTVSFATGDIADKLGLSESAGARVSKGTGAESVDEMMAGLTAATLNFATFTTIEEPTIEDKLALAKWSNLQNERFLYIGWGKEAAALQAGNTTSFGAKLKESEYSGATAIYGGLDKAAFLCGAIASIDFSEREGRITVAFKGQSGLEVDVNDATEAQNLKDNGYNFYGAWATANDRFLFMYPGQMTGKWKWLDNYVNQIRLNSQLQLALMTMLTSAKSVPYNHVGRALQRAACQDAIDEALNFGSIRAGVDLSEQQRAIINNEAGVDAATQIEARGYYLYIGKATAQTRGNRESMPMKLWYTDGGSVHSVNMGSINIL
;
A
#
# COMPACT_ATOMS: atom_id res chain seq x y z
N MET A 1 43.79 5.14 37.04
CA MET A 1 42.72 4.23 36.49
C MET A 1 42.69 3.00 37.38
N PHE A 2 41.61 2.80 38.13
CA PHE A 2 41.48 1.60 38.99
C PHE A 2 41.24 0.40 38.05
N LYS A 3 42.11 -0.62 38.17
CA LYS A 3 41.85 -1.93 37.52
C LYS A 3 40.79 -2.65 38.32
N SER A 4 39.58 -2.80 37.74
CA SER A 4 38.46 -3.53 38.35
C SER A 4 37.97 -4.61 37.41
N ILE A 5 37.47 -5.70 37.97
CA ILE A 5 36.81 -6.75 37.22
C ILE A 5 35.41 -6.21 36.83
N PRO A 6 35.02 -6.24 35.54
CA PRO A 6 33.70 -5.76 35.11
C PRO A 6 32.56 -6.51 35.84
N ALA A 7 31.63 -5.77 36.41
CA ALA A 7 30.49 -6.35 37.13
C ALA A 7 29.61 -7.22 36.18
N SER A 8 29.73 -7.05 34.87
CA SER A 8 29.10 -7.90 33.85
C SER A 8 29.51 -9.37 33.89
N GLN A 9 30.63 -9.73 34.57
CA GLN A 9 31.02 -11.11 34.81
C GLN A 9 30.17 -11.78 35.92
N ILE A 10 29.53 -11.00 36.76
CA ILE A 10 28.67 -11.50 37.86
C ILE A 10 27.19 -11.25 37.53
N VAL A 11 26.87 -10.08 36.94
CA VAL A 11 25.54 -9.71 36.54
C VAL A 11 25.56 -9.27 35.08
N SER A 12 25.07 -10.12 34.18
CA SER A 12 24.85 -9.81 32.79
C SER A 12 23.37 -9.50 32.57
N VAL A 13 23.03 -8.25 32.22
CA VAL A 13 21.70 -7.85 31.78
C VAL A 13 21.73 -7.82 30.26
N ASN A 14 21.09 -8.83 29.66
CA ASN A 14 20.88 -8.88 28.21
C ASN A 14 19.48 -8.33 27.93
N PRO A 15 19.33 -7.05 27.59
CA PRO A 15 18.03 -6.51 27.22
C PRO A 15 17.59 -7.18 25.92
N SER A 16 16.54 -7.98 25.98
CA SER A 16 15.80 -8.45 24.83
C SER A 16 14.38 -7.90 24.94
N VAL A 17 13.93 -7.19 23.89
CA VAL A 17 12.54 -6.80 23.76
C VAL A 17 11.81 -7.97 23.10
N LEU A 18 11.12 -8.78 23.90
CA LEU A 18 10.09 -9.65 23.37
C LEU A 18 8.89 -8.76 23.04
N SER A 19 8.71 -8.42 21.77
CA SER A 19 7.46 -7.80 21.31
C SER A 19 6.38 -8.88 21.41
N SER A 20 5.63 -8.88 22.48
CA SER A 20 4.46 -9.75 22.68
C SER A 20 3.22 -9.26 21.96
N GLY A 21 3.30 -8.21 21.14
CA GLY A 21 2.24 -7.64 20.34
C GLY A 21 2.59 -7.59 18.86
N GLY A 22 1.60 -7.62 17.99
CA GLY A 22 1.80 -7.40 16.55
C GLY A 22 2.40 -6.02 16.27
N SER A 23 3.04 -5.87 15.11
CA SER A 23 3.58 -4.57 14.69
C SER A 23 2.44 -3.67 14.19
N PRO A 24 2.45 -2.36 14.53
CA PRO A 24 1.52 -1.41 13.95
C PRO A 24 1.69 -1.35 12.43
N LEU A 25 0.58 -1.05 11.73
CA LEU A 25 0.57 -0.91 10.28
C LEU A 25 1.62 0.10 9.80
N ALA A 26 2.53 -0.35 8.94
CA ALA A 26 3.30 0.56 8.11
C ALA A 26 2.43 0.97 6.91
N LEU A 27 2.45 2.28 6.55
CA LEU A 27 1.64 2.79 5.44
C LEU A 27 2.29 2.48 4.07
N ASN A 28 2.69 1.23 3.86
CA ASN A 28 3.25 0.75 2.60
C ASN A 28 2.24 0.88 1.46
N ALA A 29 2.74 0.87 0.22
CA ALA A 29 1.90 0.85 -0.98
C ALA A 29 1.89 -0.52 -1.65
N VAL A 30 0.82 -0.76 -2.42
CA VAL A 30 0.74 -1.80 -3.44
C VAL A 30 0.57 -1.13 -4.80
N PHE A 31 1.37 -1.54 -5.77
CA PHE A 31 1.19 -1.16 -7.17
C PHE A 31 0.62 -2.37 -7.92
N LEU A 32 -0.56 -2.18 -8.50
CA LEU A 32 -1.23 -3.17 -9.33
C LEU A 32 -0.68 -3.05 -10.75
N SER A 33 -0.15 -4.13 -11.31
CA SER A 33 0.47 -4.14 -12.64
C SER A 33 0.02 -5.33 -13.48
N LYS A 34 -0.09 -5.14 -14.78
CA LYS A 34 -0.37 -6.18 -15.78
C LYS A 34 0.89 -6.94 -16.22
N ASN A 35 2.02 -6.71 -15.56
CA ASN A 35 3.27 -7.35 -15.91
C ASN A 35 3.21 -8.87 -15.71
N ALA A 36 3.49 -9.62 -16.76
CA ALA A 36 3.43 -11.09 -16.78
C ALA A 36 4.43 -11.81 -15.87
N ASN A 37 5.37 -11.05 -15.26
CA ASN A 37 6.34 -11.58 -14.30
C ASN A 37 5.87 -11.47 -12.84
N ILE A 38 4.64 -11.04 -12.61
CA ILE A 38 4.01 -11.09 -11.29
C ILE A 38 3.16 -12.38 -11.22
N PRO A 39 3.54 -13.36 -10.37
CA PRO A 39 2.76 -14.58 -10.24
C PRO A 39 1.34 -14.29 -9.71
N THR A 40 0.34 -14.89 -10.33
CA THR A 40 -1.05 -14.75 -9.91
C THR A 40 -1.25 -15.13 -8.45
N GLY A 41 -1.96 -14.29 -7.70
CA GLY A 41 -2.28 -14.51 -6.29
C GLY A 41 -1.11 -14.31 -5.32
N GLN A 42 0.01 -13.77 -5.78
CA GLN A 42 1.19 -13.48 -4.94
C GLN A 42 1.48 -11.98 -4.91
N ALA A 43 1.75 -11.46 -3.71
CA ALA A 43 2.22 -10.09 -3.54
C ALA A 43 3.76 -10.09 -3.49
N LEU A 44 4.41 -9.55 -4.51
CA LEU A 44 5.86 -9.41 -4.56
C LEU A 44 6.29 -8.22 -3.71
N LEU A 45 7.23 -8.44 -2.80
CA LEU A 45 7.76 -7.42 -1.89
C LEU A 45 9.14 -6.96 -2.33
N PHE A 46 9.32 -5.64 -2.41
CA PHE A 46 10.59 -5.00 -2.68
C PHE A 46 10.93 -3.96 -1.60
N ALA A 47 12.20 -3.87 -1.27
CA ALA A 47 12.72 -2.94 -0.26
C ALA A 47 13.43 -1.72 -0.88
N THR A 48 13.78 -1.77 -2.16
CA THR A 48 14.46 -0.69 -2.90
C THR A 48 13.96 -0.60 -4.33
N ALA A 49 14.16 0.54 -4.97
CA ALA A 49 13.83 0.71 -6.38
C ALA A 49 14.73 -0.18 -7.26
N GLU A 50 16.01 -0.33 -6.89
CA GLU A 50 16.96 -1.14 -7.64
C GLU A 50 16.49 -2.59 -7.74
N SER A 51 15.99 -3.18 -6.64
CA SER A 51 15.44 -4.55 -6.66
C SER A 51 14.18 -4.67 -7.54
N VAL A 52 13.38 -3.59 -7.68
CA VAL A 52 12.28 -3.52 -8.64
C VAL A 52 12.84 -3.51 -10.08
N GLY A 53 13.87 -2.71 -10.33
CA GLY A 53 14.53 -2.63 -11.64
C GLY A 53 15.21 -3.94 -12.05
N GLU A 54 15.80 -4.67 -11.10
CA GLU A 54 16.35 -6.01 -11.33
C GLU A 54 15.27 -7.02 -11.73
N HIS A 55 14.06 -6.89 -11.18
CA HIS A 55 12.95 -7.80 -11.45
C HIS A 55 12.17 -7.44 -12.73
N PHE A 56 11.78 -6.16 -12.89
CA PHE A 56 10.90 -5.72 -13.97
C PHE A 56 11.65 -5.06 -15.14
N GLY A 57 12.93 -4.75 -14.97
CA GLY A 57 13.71 -3.97 -15.92
C GLY A 57 13.89 -2.52 -15.51
N PHE A 58 15.10 -2.00 -15.71
CA PHE A 58 15.44 -0.60 -15.40
C PHE A 58 14.79 0.44 -16.34
N ALA A 59 14.13 -0.01 -17.40
CA ALA A 59 13.33 0.84 -18.29
C ALA A 59 11.83 0.74 -18.03
N SER A 60 11.39 -0.20 -17.18
CA SER A 60 9.98 -0.47 -16.89
C SER A 60 9.30 0.69 -16.15
N ASP A 61 7.99 0.77 -16.27
CA ASP A 61 7.21 1.78 -15.55
C ASP A 61 7.10 1.44 -14.06
N GLU A 62 7.15 0.13 -13.69
CA GLU A 62 7.28 -0.33 -12.32
C GLU A 62 8.53 0.24 -11.64
N TYR A 63 9.69 0.19 -12.32
CA TYR A 63 10.95 0.72 -11.79
C TYR A 63 10.89 2.24 -11.64
N LYS A 64 10.42 2.96 -12.67
CA LYS A 64 10.28 4.42 -12.63
C LYS A 64 9.36 4.86 -11.48
N ALA A 65 8.22 4.19 -11.32
CA ALA A 65 7.30 4.44 -10.22
C ALA A 65 7.92 4.12 -8.85
N ALA A 66 8.68 3.02 -8.75
CA ALA A 66 9.39 2.66 -7.52
C ALA A 66 10.46 3.67 -7.14
N GLN A 67 11.22 4.21 -8.11
CA GLN A 67 12.20 5.28 -7.84
C GLN A 67 11.55 6.51 -7.21
N ILE A 68 10.37 6.91 -7.70
CA ILE A 68 9.62 8.04 -7.15
C ILE A 68 9.06 7.69 -5.76
N TYR A 69 8.47 6.51 -5.60
CA TYR A 69 7.93 6.03 -4.34
C TYR A 69 8.97 6.02 -3.22
N PHE A 70 10.12 5.37 -3.42
CA PHE A 70 11.15 5.24 -2.39
C PHE A 70 11.86 6.55 -2.04
N LYS A 71 11.77 7.55 -2.90
CA LYS A 71 12.25 8.91 -2.59
C LYS A 71 11.37 9.60 -1.53
N GLY A 72 10.08 9.27 -1.42
CA GLY A 72 9.14 9.97 -0.55
C GLY A 72 8.98 11.44 -0.94
N PHE A 73 8.88 12.35 0.04
CA PHE A 73 8.87 13.79 -0.21
C PHE A 73 10.17 14.46 0.27
N ASP A 74 10.48 15.62 -0.29
CA ASP A 74 11.67 16.38 0.11
C ASP A 74 11.56 16.84 1.56
N GLY A 75 12.63 16.67 2.30
CA GLY A 75 12.68 16.97 3.74
C GLY A 75 12.03 15.92 4.66
N SER A 76 11.56 14.79 4.15
CA SER A 76 11.09 13.71 5.01
C SER A 76 12.25 13.02 5.73
N ASN A 77 12.10 12.87 7.06
CA ASN A 77 13.08 12.18 7.92
C ASN A 77 13.05 10.67 7.73
N LYS A 78 11.87 10.14 7.37
CA LYS A 78 11.63 8.73 7.08
C LYS A 78 11.39 8.54 5.59
N LYS A 79 11.91 7.45 5.03
CA LYS A 79 11.65 7.03 3.65
C LYS A 79 10.80 5.75 3.62
N PRO A 80 10.05 5.49 2.54
CA PRO A 80 9.34 4.23 2.38
C PRO A 80 10.29 3.05 2.47
N GLY A 81 9.94 2.03 3.23
CA GLY A 81 10.79 0.86 3.44
C GLY A 81 10.36 -0.38 2.65
N ARG A 82 9.13 -0.38 2.13
CA ARG A 82 8.55 -1.54 1.43
C ARG A 82 7.57 -1.08 0.36
N LEU A 83 7.60 -1.77 -0.77
CA LEU A 83 6.64 -1.63 -1.85
C LEU A 83 6.20 -3.02 -2.29
N TYR A 84 4.91 -3.21 -2.47
CA TYR A 84 4.36 -4.45 -2.99
C TYR A 84 3.91 -4.25 -4.44
N PHE A 85 4.06 -5.31 -5.25
CA PHE A 85 3.42 -5.42 -6.55
C PHE A 85 2.46 -6.61 -6.56
N TYR A 86 1.32 -6.47 -7.21
CA TYR A 86 0.33 -7.51 -7.35
C TYR A 86 -0.25 -7.52 -8.77
N ALA A 87 -0.55 -8.70 -9.29
CA ALA A 87 -1.03 -8.85 -10.66
C ALA A 87 -2.44 -8.24 -10.84
N LEU A 88 -2.61 -7.44 -11.90
CA LEU A 88 -3.88 -6.91 -12.36
C LEU A 88 -4.35 -7.73 -13.58
N ASN A 89 -5.04 -8.83 -13.34
CA ASN A 89 -5.45 -9.80 -14.38
C ASN A 89 -6.77 -9.39 -15.03
N SER A 90 -6.74 -8.38 -15.89
CA SER A 90 -7.94 -7.91 -16.64
C SER A 90 -8.33 -8.83 -17.82
N VAL A 91 -7.47 -9.78 -18.17
CA VAL A 91 -7.68 -10.81 -19.20
C VAL A 91 -7.29 -12.17 -18.63
N ALA A 92 -7.68 -13.24 -19.35
CA ALA A 92 -7.29 -14.59 -18.95
C ALA A 92 -5.79 -14.81 -19.21
N GLU A 93 -5.07 -15.24 -18.17
CA GLU A 93 -3.62 -15.48 -18.20
C GLU A 93 -3.29 -16.97 -18.16
N ALA A 94 -2.16 -17.34 -18.77
CA ALA A 94 -1.62 -18.68 -18.72
C ALA A 94 -0.86 -18.96 -17.42
N GLY A 95 -0.93 -20.21 -16.96
CA GLY A 95 -0.05 -20.70 -15.91
C GLY A 95 1.40 -20.82 -16.41
N TYR A 96 2.36 -20.57 -15.53
CA TYR A 96 3.77 -20.70 -15.85
C TYR A 96 4.62 -21.17 -14.68
N LEU A 97 5.79 -21.71 -15.00
CA LEU A 97 6.90 -21.93 -14.08
C LEU A 97 8.01 -20.94 -14.43
N LEU A 98 8.35 -20.04 -13.52
CA LEU A 98 9.49 -19.13 -13.64
C LEU A 98 10.66 -19.68 -12.83
N GLY A 99 11.77 -19.93 -13.49
CA GLY A 99 12.99 -20.40 -12.85
C GLY A 99 13.67 -19.35 -11.99
N GLU A 100 14.53 -19.80 -11.09
CA GLU A 100 15.48 -18.92 -10.40
C GLU A 100 16.53 -18.40 -11.40
N SER A 101 17.11 -17.24 -11.10
CA SER A 101 18.07 -16.58 -11.97
C SER A 101 19.34 -17.42 -12.18
N VAL A 102 19.70 -17.65 -13.44
CA VAL A 102 20.94 -18.32 -13.84
C VAL A 102 22.05 -17.33 -14.27
N LYS A 103 21.97 -16.08 -13.82
CA LYS A 103 22.93 -15.00 -14.16
C LYS A 103 24.39 -15.32 -13.83
N THR A 104 24.63 -16.25 -12.91
CA THR A 104 25.99 -16.71 -12.55
C THR A 104 26.49 -17.84 -13.46
N THR A 105 25.63 -18.43 -14.29
CA THR A 105 25.95 -19.49 -15.21
C THR A 105 26.45 -18.92 -16.52
N SER A 106 27.69 -19.23 -16.92
CA SER A 106 28.20 -18.83 -18.22
C SER A 106 27.62 -19.69 -19.34
N LEU A 107 27.63 -19.17 -20.58
CA LEU A 107 27.22 -19.95 -21.76
C LEU A 107 28.06 -21.25 -21.90
N ALA A 108 29.32 -21.22 -21.51
CA ALA A 108 30.19 -22.40 -21.55
C ALA A 108 29.76 -23.47 -20.53
N GLU A 109 29.22 -23.07 -19.40
CA GLU A 109 28.66 -23.98 -18.38
C GLU A 109 27.29 -24.49 -18.81
N LEU A 110 26.42 -23.63 -19.37
CA LEU A 110 25.16 -24.03 -19.92
C LEU A 110 25.33 -25.16 -20.97
N LYS A 111 26.30 -25.05 -21.86
CA LYS A 111 26.61 -26.07 -22.87
C LYS A 111 27.03 -27.44 -22.32
N LYS A 112 27.39 -27.51 -21.05
CA LYS A 112 27.74 -28.79 -20.38
C LYS A 112 26.50 -29.46 -19.76
N ILE A 113 25.38 -28.77 -19.74
CA ILE A 113 24.16 -29.30 -19.15
C ILE A 113 23.54 -30.34 -20.09
N LYS A 114 23.42 -31.57 -19.57
CA LYS A 114 22.73 -32.68 -20.22
C LYS A 114 22.07 -33.57 -19.18
N GLY A 115 20.94 -34.17 -19.54
CA GLY A 115 20.17 -35.05 -18.67
C GLY A 115 18.68 -34.98 -18.93
N SER A 116 17.89 -35.50 -18.01
CA SER A 116 16.45 -35.52 -18.08
C SER A 116 15.83 -34.24 -17.52
N LEU A 117 14.69 -33.83 -18.09
CA LEU A 117 13.84 -32.76 -17.60
C LEU A 117 12.36 -33.18 -17.74
N ASN A 118 11.59 -33.07 -16.68
CA ASN A 118 10.16 -33.38 -16.67
C ASN A 118 9.38 -32.22 -16.03
N VAL A 119 8.21 -31.93 -16.57
CA VAL A 119 7.31 -30.91 -16.03
C VAL A 119 5.86 -31.34 -16.34
N THR A 120 4.92 -31.08 -15.42
CA THR A 120 3.50 -31.30 -15.67
C THR A 120 2.87 -29.99 -16.12
N ILE A 121 2.23 -30.00 -17.28
CA ILE A 121 1.51 -28.85 -17.87
C ILE A 121 0.06 -29.26 -18.07
N ASP A 122 -0.87 -28.52 -17.48
CA ASP A 122 -2.32 -28.75 -17.55
C ASP A 122 -2.69 -30.21 -17.23
N GLY A 123 -2.09 -30.74 -16.16
CA GLY A 123 -2.28 -32.15 -15.73
C GLY A 123 -1.56 -33.17 -16.57
N THR A 124 -0.92 -32.80 -17.68
CA THR A 124 -0.20 -33.72 -18.56
C THR A 124 1.30 -33.69 -18.32
N GLU A 125 1.89 -34.81 -17.98
CA GLU A 125 3.35 -34.92 -17.78
C GLU A 125 4.10 -34.83 -19.11
N LYS A 126 4.99 -33.87 -19.25
CA LYS A 126 5.91 -33.68 -20.37
C LYS A 126 7.29 -34.17 -19.96
N LYS A 127 7.88 -35.05 -20.73
CA LYS A 127 9.17 -35.71 -20.45
C LYS A 127 10.17 -35.46 -21.56
N ALA A 128 11.34 -34.98 -21.18
CA ALA A 128 12.49 -34.89 -22.04
C ALA A 128 13.63 -35.75 -21.42
N PRO A 129 13.72 -37.05 -21.78
CA PRO A 129 14.63 -38.00 -21.11
C PRO A 129 16.11 -37.73 -21.40
N ALA A 130 16.43 -37.06 -22.49
CA ALA A 130 17.78 -36.80 -22.93
C ALA A 130 17.92 -35.44 -23.61
N VAL A 131 18.02 -34.40 -22.78
CA VAL A 131 18.35 -33.04 -23.23
C VAL A 131 19.89 -32.93 -23.32
N ASP A 132 20.43 -32.31 -24.37
CA ASP A 132 21.83 -31.95 -24.50
C ASP A 132 21.93 -30.53 -25.07
N LEU A 133 22.47 -29.61 -24.26
CA LEU A 133 22.57 -28.18 -24.60
C LEU A 133 23.97 -27.82 -25.21
N LYS A 134 24.83 -28.80 -25.58
CA LYS A 134 26.16 -28.55 -26.09
C LYS A 134 26.23 -27.59 -27.29
N ASP A 135 25.19 -27.63 -28.15
CA ASP A 135 25.11 -26.82 -29.36
C ASP A 135 24.27 -25.54 -29.16
N ALA A 136 23.95 -25.15 -27.91
CA ALA A 136 23.27 -23.94 -27.64
C ALA A 136 24.12 -22.71 -27.92
N THR A 137 23.59 -21.77 -28.69
CA THR A 137 24.29 -20.53 -29.07
C THR A 137 24.05 -19.38 -28.12
N SER A 138 22.94 -19.44 -27.37
CA SER A 138 22.53 -18.47 -26.35
C SER A 138 21.61 -19.16 -25.33
N PHE A 139 21.24 -18.44 -24.27
CA PHE A 139 20.22 -18.91 -23.31
C PHE A 139 18.84 -19.01 -23.98
N SER A 140 18.49 -18.07 -24.85
CA SER A 140 17.23 -18.10 -25.60
C SER A 140 17.19 -19.28 -26.58
N ASP A 141 18.32 -19.65 -27.24
CA ASP A 141 18.43 -20.85 -28.05
C ASP A 141 18.33 -22.14 -27.20
N ALA A 142 18.90 -22.13 -26.00
CA ALA A 142 18.73 -23.23 -25.05
C ALA A 142 17.27 -23.39 -24.64
N ALA A 143 16.54 -22.29 -24.38
CA ALA A 143 15.09 -22.34 -24.09
C ALA A 143 14.31 -22.97 -25.23
N GLN A 144 14.59 -22.62 -26.49
CA GLN A 144 13.96 -23.23 -27.66
C GLN A 144 14.24 -24.75 -27.74
N LYS A 145 15.50 -25.18 -27.48
CA LYS A 145 15.86 -26.61 -27.44
C LYS A 145 15.14 -27.35 -26.32
N LEU A 146 15.02 -26.75 -25.14
CA LEU A 146 14.23 -27.30 -24.03
C LEU A 146 12.76 -27.43 -24.40
N GLY A 147 12.18 -26.38 -25.00
CA GLY A 147 10.79 -26.40 -25.48
C GLY A 147 10.54 -27.50 -26.52
N ALA A 148 11.42 -27.64 -27.50
CA ALA A 148 11.35 -28.70 -28.50
C ALA A 148 11.43 -30.10 -27.86
N ALA A 149 12.31 -30.31 -26.89
CA ALA A 149 12.48 -31.58 -26.20
C ALA A 149 11.28 -31.94 -25.30
N LEU A 150 10.66 -30.95 -24.65
CA LEU A 150 9.49 -31.12 -23.80
C LEU A 150 8.15 -31.16 -24.59
N GLY A 151 8.15 -30.66 -25.83
CA GLY A 151 6.90 -30.39 -26.57
C GLY A 151 6.06 -29.33 -25.85
N ALA A 152 6.70 -28.25 -25.39
CA ALA A 152 6.10 -27.19 -24.60
C ALA A 152 6.73 -25.82 -24.94
N THR A 153 6.09 -24.73 -24.55
CA THR A 153 6.67 -23.39 -24.68
C THR A 153 7.65 -23.14 -23.54
N VAL A 154 8.94 -22.94 -23.89
CA VAL A 154 9.97 -22.53 -22.94
C VAL A 154 10.64 -21.29 -23.49
N GLU A 155 10.70 -20.26 -22.66
CA GLU A 155 11.27 -18.96 -22.96
C GLU A 155 12.45 -18.68 -22.03
N PHE A 156 13.32 -17.76 -22.41
CA PHE A 156 14.33 -17.23 -21.53
C PHE A 156 14.03 -15.75 -21.29
N GLU A 157 13.67 -15.45 -20.06
CA GLU A 157 13.40 -14.09 -19.61
C GLU A 157 14.73 -13.36 -19.40
N GLU A 158 15.14 -12.58 -20.40
CA GLU A 158 16.44 -11.91 -20.38
C GLU A 158 16.58 -10.93 -19.21
N GLN A 159 15.49 -10.29 -18.79
CA GLN A 159 15.49 -9.36 -17.67
C GLN A 159 15.80 -10.08 -16.34
N LEU A 160 15.18 -11.22 -16.12
CA LEU A 160 15.37 -12.03 -14.90
C LEU A 160 16.55 -12.99 -15.03
N GLN A 161 17.10 -13.13 -16.25
CA GLN A 161 18.10 -14.15 -16.58
C GLN A 161 17.64 -15.55 -16.13
N ALA A 162 16.40 -15.90 -16.45
CA ALA A 162 15.73 -17.11 -15.98
C ALA A 162 14.97 -17.83 -17.11
N PHE A 163 14.89 -19.15 -17.01
CA PHE A 163 14.03 -19.94 -17.90
C PHE A 163 12.59 -19.88 -17.40
N LYS A 164 11.64 -19.78 -18.34
CA LYS A 164 10.20 -19.76 -18.07
C LYS A 164 9.49 -20.81 -18.92
N VAL A 165 8.76 -21.70 -18.28
CA VAL A 165 7.89 -22.69 -18.95
C VAL A 165 6.45 -22.21 -18.89
N VAL A 166 5.79 -22.05 -20.03
CA VAL A 166 4.46 -21.46 -20.14
C VAL A 166 3.47 -22.49 -20.64
N SER A 167 2.30 -22.57 -20.02
CA SER A 167 1.20 -23.37 -20.52
C SER A 167 0.69 -22.83 -21.85
N GLY A 168 0.24 -23.72 -22.74
CA GLY A 168 -0.42 -23.36 -23.99
C GLY A 168 -1.88 -22.93 -23.85
N THR A 169 -2.45 -23.02 -22.65
CA THR A 169 -3.82 -22.62 -22.33
C THR A 169 -3.85 -21.44 -21.38
N THR A 170 -4.98 -20.76 -21.27
CA THR A 170 -5.23 -19.68 -20.30
C THR A 170 -6.39 -20.05 -19.39
N GLY A 171 -6.55 -19.33 -18.27
CA GLY A 171 -7.67 -19.56 -17.35
C GLY A 171 -7.30 -20.42 -16.15
N LYS A 172 -8.25 -20.63 -15.26
CA LYS A 172 -8.03 -21.27 -13.93
C LYS A 172 -7.51 -22.71 -13.99
N GLU A 173 -7.73 -23.41 -15.10
CA GLU A 173 -7.25 -24.77 -15.31
C GLU A 173 -5.82 -24.83 -15.88
N SER A 174 -5.28 -23.69 -16.30
CA SER A 174 -3.92 -23.59 -16.80
C SER A 174 -2.92 -23.67 -15.67
N THR A 175 -2.05 -24.68 -15.70
CA THR A 175 -1.09 -24.96 -14.62
C THR A 175 0.24 -25.46 -15.15
N VAL A 176 1.32 -25.11 -14.47
CA VAL A 176 2.66 -25.68 -14.71
C VAL A 176 3.23 -26.08 -13.36
N SER A 177 3.73 -27.32 -13.24
CA SER A 177 4.40 -27.77 -11.99
C SER A 177 5.85 -27.31 -11.92
N PHE A 178 6.48 -27.44 -10.77
CA PHE A 178 7.94 -27.43 -10.69
C PHE A 178 8.52 -28.53 -11.57
N ALA A 179 9.67 -28.25 -12.19
CA ALA A 179 10.36 -29.22 -12.98
C ALA A 179 11.14 -30.21 -12.12
N THR A 180 11.32 -31.42 -12.62
CA THR A 180 12.09 -32.50 -12.01
C THR A 180 13.06 -33.09 -13.04
N GLY A 181 14.01 -33.93 -12.60
CA GLY A 181 15.01 -34.55 -13.45
C GLY A 181 16.42 -34.00 -13.24
N ASP A 182 17.38 -34.57 -13.91
CA ASP A 182 18.83 -34.38 -13.66
C ASP A 182 19.31 -32.92 -13.86
N ILE A 183 18.58 -32.14 -14.69
CA ILE A 183 18.99 -30.79 -15.06
C ILE A 183 18.07 -29.70 -14.51
N ALA A 184 16.98 -30.05 -13.81
CA ALA A 184 15.99 -29.09 -13.31
C ALA A 184 16.64 -28.05 -12.38
N ASP A 185 17.46 -28.46 -11.40
CA ASP A 185 18.18 -27.57 -10.49
C ASP A 185 19.19 -26.67 -11.22
N LYS A 186 19.91 -27.23 -12.22
CA LYS A 186 20.94 -26.49 -12.98
C LYS A 186 20.32 -25.39 -13.87
N LEU A 187 19.07 -25.56 -14.26
CA LEU A 187 18.29 -24.60 -15.04
C LEU A 187 17.48 -23.64 -14.14
N GLY A 188 17.58 -23.80 -12.82
CA GLY A 188 16.79 -23.02 -11.88
C GLY A 188 15.30 -23.36 -11.86
N LEU A 189 14.86 -24.47 -12.48
CA LEU A 189 13.44 -24.79 -12.69
C LEU A 189 12.83 -25.68 -11.59
N SER A 190 13.62 -26.16 -10.63
CA SER A 190 13.11 -26.95 -9.51
C SER A 190 12.65 -26.09 -8.34
N GLU A 191 11.83 -26.64 -7.46
CA GLU A 191 11.42 -25.99 -6.21
C GLU A 191 12.64 -25.73 -5.31
N SER A 192 13.56 -26.70 -5.24
CA SER A 192 14.81 -26.60 -4.45
C SER A 192 15.75 -25.51 -4.95
N ALA A 193 15.73 -25.19 -6.24
CA ALA A 193 16.50 -24.10 -6.81
C ALA A 193 15.87 -22.71 -6.56
N GLY A 194 14.62 -22.63 -6.08
CA GLY A 194 13.93 -21.38 -5.84
C GLY A 194 12.98 -20.94 -6.97
N ALA A 195 12.66 -21.85 -7.90
CA ALA A 195 11.67 -21.57 -8.94
C ALA A 195 10.30 -21.18 -8.34
N ARG A 196 9.50 -20.47 -9.13
CA ARG A 196 8.16 -20.02 -8.74
C ARG A 196 7.13 -20.48 -9.76
N VAL A 197 6.00 -20.97 -9.26
CA VAL A 197 4.87 -21.32 -10.11
C VAL A 197 3.81 -20.24 -10.03
N SER A 198 3.25 -19.87 -11.17
CA SER A 198 2.05 -19.07 -11.30
C SER A 198 0.93 -19.93 -11.88
N LYS A 199 -0.22 -19.94 -11.24
CA LYS A 199 -1.42 -20.54 -11.83
C LYS A 199 -2.01 -19.60 -12.85
N GLY A 200 -2.58 -20.15 -13.92
CA GLY A 200 -3.39 -19.36 -14.82
C GLY A 200 -4.65 -18.85 -14.14
N THR A 201 -5.18 -17.76 -14.65
CA THR A 201 -6.42 -17.15 -14.15
C THR A 201 -7.31 -16.73 -15.29
N GLY A 202 -8.63 -16.68 -15.05
CA GLY A 202 -9.56 -15.98 -15.94
C GLY A 202 -9.39 -14.47 -15.76
N ALA A 203 -10.08 -13.70 -16.59
CA ALA A 203 -10.24 -12.27 -16.30
C ALA A 203 -10.89 -12.12 -14.92
N GLU A 204 -10.26 -11.37 -14.05
CA GLU A 204 -10.74 -11.13 -12.67
C GLU A 204 -11.51 -9.82 -12.60
N SER A 205 -12.62 -9.83 -11.87
CA SER A 205 -13.25 -8.59 -11.43
C SER A 205 -12.37 -7.88 -10.39
N VAL A 206 -12.59 -6.57 -10.20
CA VAL A 206 -11.88 -5.81 -9.15
C VAL A 206 -12.06 -6.46 -7.78
N ASP A 207 -13.26 -6.93 -7.46
CA ASP A 207 -13.55 -7.55 -6.15
C ASP A 207 -12.77 -8.87 -5.97
N GLU A 208 -12.69 -9.73 -6.99
CA GLU A 208 -11.91 -10.97 -6.96
C GLU A 208 -10.42 -10.71 -6.81
N MET A 209 -9.88 -9.77 -7.60
CA MET A 209 -8.48 -9.36 -7.52
C MET A 209 -8.11 -8.81 -6.14
N MET A 210 -8.93 -7.90 -5.61
CA MET A 210 -8.68 -7.30 -4.29
C MET A 210 -8.87 -8.30 -3.15
N ALA A 211 -9.76 -9.27 -3.28
CA ALA A 211 -9.87 -10.40 -2.36
C ALA A 211 -8.60 -11.26 -2.37
N GLY A 212 -8.05 -11.54 -3.55
CA GLY A 212 -6.77 -12.23 -3.70
C GLY A 212 -5.61 -11.44 -3.09
N LEU A 213 -5.52 -10.14 -3.36
CA LEU A 213 -4.50 -9.25 -2.77
C LEU A 213 -4.56 -9.26 -1.23
N THR A 214 -5.75 -9.08 -0.67
CA THR A 214 -5.90 -9.04 0.80
C THR A 214 -5.69 -10.40 1.47
N ALA A 215 -5.90 -11.49 0.75
CA ALA A 215 -5.50 -12.83 1.19
C ALA A 215 -3.96 -13.01 1.17
N ALA A 216 -3.27 -12.41 0.19
CA ALA A 216 -1.81 -12.48 0.07
C ALA A 216 -1.11 -11.57 1.08
N THR A 217 -1.61 -10.36 1.30
CA THR A 217 -1.04 -9.40 2.27
C THR A 217 -2.06 -8.38 2.75
N LEU A 218 -2.01 -8.05 4.03
CA LEU A 218 -2.73 -6.91 4.65
C LEU A 218 -1.78 -5.76 5.02
N ASN A 219 -0.48 -5.88 4.75
CA ASN A 219 0.53 -4.92 5.21
C ASN A 219 0.72 -3.76 4.24
N PHE A 220 -0.38 -3.13 3.85
CA PHE A 220 -0.39 -1.92 3.04
C PHE A 220 -1.54 -1.00 3.45
N ALA A 221 -1.44 0.27 3.10
CA ALA A 221 -2.47 1.27 3.33
C ALA A 221 -2.90 1.96 2.03
N THR A 222 -1.99 2.17 1.09
CA THR A 222 -2.28 2.83 -0.19
C THR A 222 -2.11 1.85 -1.34
N PHE A 223 -2.87 2.06 -2.40
CA PHE A 223 -2.66 1.31 -3.64
C PHE A 223 -3.01 2.16 -4.86
N THR A 224 -2.32 1.85 -5.96
CA THR A 224 -2.52 2.46 -7.28
C THR A 224 -2.23 1.43 -8.37
N THR A 225 -2.43 1.80 -9.62
CA THR A 225 -2.18 0.95 -10.79
C THR A 225 -0.98 1.49 -11.57
N ILE A 226 -0.19 0.61 -12.18
CA ILE A 226 0.91 1.01 -13.08
C ILE A 226 0.35 1.53 -14.39
N GLU A 227 -0.55 0.78 -15.01
CA GLU A 227 -1.27 1.24 -16.20
C GLU A 227 -2.50 2.05 -15.80
N GLU A 228 -2.85 3.05 -16.59
CA GLU A 228 -4.07 3.83 -16.37
C GLU A 228 -5.31 2.97 -16.63
N PRO A 229 -6.16 2.73 -15.60
CA PRO A 229 -7.42 1.99 -15.80
C PRO A 229 -8.48 2.84 -16.50
N THR A 230 -9.52 2.19 -16.99
CA THR A 230 -10.74 2.89 -17.43
C THR A 230 -11.39 3.63 -16.25
N ILE A 231 -12.26 4.61 -16.54
CA ILE A 231 -12.99 5.33 -15.47
C ILE A 231 -13.86 4.35 -14.66
N GLU A 232 -14.44 3.37 -15.31
CA GLU A 232 -15.24 2.31 -14.70
C GLU A 232 -14.41 1.48 -13.71
N ASP A 233 -13.21 1.07 -14.10
CA ASP A 233 -12.29 0.32 -13.21
C ASP A 233 -11.79 1.18 -12.06
N LYS A 234 -11.46 2.48 -12.32
CA LYS A 234 -11.10 3.43 -11.27
C LYS A 234 -12.23 3.57 -10.23
N LEU A 235 -13.48 3.64 -10.67
CA LEU A 235 -14.65 3.71 -9.78
C LEU A 235 -14.89 2.40 -9.04
N ALA A 236 -14.66 1.25 -9.66
CA ALA A 236 -14.76 -0.05 -9.00
C ALA A 236 -13.71 -0.19 -7.88
N LEU A 237 -12.45 0.20 -8.13
CA LEU A 237 -11.39 0.24 -7.12
C LEU A 237 -11.72 1.21 -5.97
N ALA A 238 -12.25 2.38 -6.30
CA ALA A 238 -12.70 3.37 -5.31
C ALA A 238 -13.86 2.84 -4.45
N LYS A 239 -14.84 2.19 -5.07
CA LYS A 239 -15.98 1.56 -4.38
C LYS A 239 -15.50 0.46 -3.44
N TRP A 240 -14.60 -0.40 -3.90
CA TRP A 240 -14.02 -1.44 -3.05
C TRP A 240 -13.35 -0.82 -1.82
N SER A 241 -12.50 0.21 -2.01
CA SER A 241 -11.82 0.88 -0.90
C SER A 241 -12.79 1.54 0.08
N ASN A 242 -13.88 2.15 -0.42
CA ASN A 242 -14.94 2.76 0.40
C ASN A 242 -15.62 1.75 1.34
N LEU A 243 -15.71 0.47 0.94
CA LEU A 243 -16.32 -0.59 1.74
C LEU A 243 -15.40 -1.18 2.83
N GLN A 244 -14.15 -0.73 2.92
CA GLN A 244 -13.15 -1.32 3.83
C GLN A 244 -13.02 -0.60 5.19
N ASN A 245 -13.99 0.21 5.60
CA ASN A 245 -14.02 0.88 6.91
C ASN A 245 -12.72 1.65 7.23
N GLU A 246 -12.33 2.58 6.36
CA GLU A 246 -11.14 3.44 6.50
C GLU A 246 -9.85 2.61 6.74
N ARG A 247 -9.68 1.54 5.96
CA ARG A 247 -8.50 0.67 6.06
C ARG A 247 -7.50 0.89 4.94
N PHE A 248 -7.98 1.23 3.74
CA PHE A 248 -7.18 1.41 2.53
C PHE A 248 -7.51 2.73 1.85
N LEU A 249 -6.55 3.23 1.06
CA LEU A 249 -6.69 4.42 0.22
C LEU A 249 -6.33 4.07 -1.22
N TYR A 250 -7.29 4.15 -2.13
CA TYR A 250 -7.05 4.08 -3.56
C TYR A 250 -6.59 5.44 -4.09
N ILE A 251 -5.50 5.45 -4.84
CA ILE A 251 -4.97 6.64 -5.51
C ILE A 251 -5.15 6.44 -7.02
N GLY A 252 -6.24 6.97 -7.56
CA GLY A 252 -6.54 6.94 -8.99
C GLY A 252 -5.92 8.13 -9.70
N TRP A 253 -5.34 7.91 -10.87
CA TRP A 253 -4.63 8.93 -11.64
C TRP A 253 -5.04 8.93 -13.11
N GLY A 254 -4.83 10.06 -13.79
CA GLY A 254 -5.07 10.21 -15.23
C GLY A 254 -5.01 11.66 -15.66
N LYS A 255 -4.93 11.88 -16.99
CA LYS A 255 -4.89 13.21 -17.63
C LYS A 255 -6.12 13.42 -18.53
N GLU A 256 -7.30 13.21 -17.97
CA GLU A 256 -8.56 13.38 -18.69
C GLU A 256 -8.77 14.86 -19.04
N ALA A 257 -8.91 15.19 -20.34
CA ALA A 257 -9.14 16.57 -20.78
C ALA A 257 -10.42 17.18 -20.19
N ALA A 258 -11.42 16.35 -19.89
CA ALA A 258 -12.65 16.76 -19.24
C ALA A 258 -12.41 17.28 -17.80
N ALA A 259 -11.39 16.80 -17.09
CA ALA A 259 -11.06 17.25 -15.75
C ALA A 259 -10.68 18.74 -15.66
N LEU A 260 -10.18 19.31 -16.76
CA LEU A 260 -9.82 20.73 -16.88
C LEU A 260 -11.00 21.66 -17.15
N GLN A 261 -12.18 21.11 -17.40
CA GLN A 261 -13.38 21.90 -17.76
C GLN A 261 -14.20 22.24 -16.51
N ALA A 262 -14.66 23.47 -16.45
CA ALA A 262 -15.56 23.92 -15.37
C ALA A 262 -16.88 23.14 -15.39
N GLY A 263 -17.36 22.70 -14.21
CA GLY A 263 -18.63 22.00 -14.07
C GLY A 263 -18.67 20.62 -14.73
N ASN A 264 -17.53 19.98 -14.93
CA ASN A 264 -17.45 18.65 -15.51
C ASN A 264 -18.10 17.60 -14.60
N THR A 265 -18.79 16.60 -15.21
CA THR A 265 -19.48 15.50 -14.51
C THR A 265 -19.01 14.13 -14.98
N THR A 266 -18.12 14.06 -15.97
CA THR A 266 -17.74 12.80 -16.64
C THR A 266 -16.37 12.28 -16.25
N SER A 267 -15.48 13.17 -15.77
CA SER A 267 -14.15 12.77 -15.33
C SER A 267 -14.18 11.95 -14.05
N PHE A 268 -13.11 11.19 -13.80
CA PHE A 268 -13.02 10.33 -12.61
C PHE A 268 -13.21 11.09 -11.31
N GLY A 269 -12.55 12.25 -11.13
CA GLY A 269 -12.69 13.06 -9.91
C GLY A 269 -14.11 13.58 -9.70
N ALA A 270 -14.79 14.04 -10.78
CA ALA A 270 -16.16 14.48 -10.73
C ALA A 270 -17.13 13.35 -10.35
N LYS A 271 -16.97 12.17 -10.96
CA LYS A 271 -17.76 10.97 -10.62
C LYS A 271 -17.48 10.45 -9.21
N LEU A 272 -16.22 10.52 -8.76
CA LEU A 272 -15.86 10.15 -7.39
C LEU A 272 -16.55 11.07 -6.36
N LYS A 273 -16.62 12.38 -6.67
CA LYS A 273 -17.31 13.37 -5.86
C LYS A 273 -18.84 13.13 -5.84
N GLU A 274 -19.44 12.81 -6.99
CA GLU A 274 -20.87 12.47 -7.10
C GLU A 274 -21.20 11.20 -6.31
N SER A 275 -20.33 10.20 -6.33
CA SER A 275 -20.52 8.94 -5.60
C SER A 275 -20.31 9.05 -4.10
N GLU A 276 -19.77 10.16 -3.60
CA GLU A 276 -19.41 10.39 -2.19
C GLU A 276 -18.56 9.27 -1.57
N TYR A 277 -17.73 8.58 -2.37
CA TYR A 277 -16.87 7.52 -1.86
C TYR A 277 -15.76 8.10 -0.99
N SER A 278 -15.61 7.52 0.19
CA SER A 278 -14.44 7.70 1.06
C SER A 278 -13.39 6.63 0.74
N GLY A 279 -12.13 6.87 1.06
CA GLY A 279 -11.06 5.88 0.82
C GLY A 279 -10.49 5.89 -0.59
N ALA A 280 -10.82 6.91 -1.38
CA ALA A 280 -10.22 7.12 -2.70
C ALA A 280 -9.92 8.59 -2.93
N THR A 281 -8.94 8.86 -3.78
CA THR A 281 -8.59 10.22 -4.23
C THR A 281 -8.21 10.22 -5.70
N ALA A 282 -8.55 11.30 -6.41
CA ALA A 282 -8.19 11.50 -7.81
C ALA A 282 -6.96 12.41 -7.92
N ILE A 283 -6.02 12.02 -8.79
CA ILE A 283 -4.86 12.83 -9.17
C ILE A 283 -4.94 13.14 -10.66
N TYR A 284 -4.85 14.42 -10.99
CA TYR A 284 -4.59 14.85 -12.35
C TYR A 284 -3.08 14.82 -12.60
N GLY A 285 -2.64 13.87 -13.41
CA GLY A 285 -1.23 13.62 -13.68
C GLY A 285 -0.99 12.17 -14.12
N GLY A 286 0.27 11.83 -14.34
CA GLY A 286 0.70 10.49 -14.67
C GLY A 286 0.89 9.60 -13.43
N LEU A 287 1.30 8.35 -13.68
CA LEU A 287 1.69 7.37 -12.65
C LEU A 287 2.70 7.93 -11.65
N ASP A 288 3.62 8.78 -12.11
CA ASP A 288 4.65 9.42 -11.29
C ASP A 288 4.06 10.24 -10.13
N LYS A 289 2.90 10.89 -10.32
CA LYS A 289 2.22 11.65 -9.26
C LYS A 289 1.50 10.74 -8.27
N ALA A 290 0.93 9.64 -8.76
CA ALA A 290 0.34 8.62 -7.89
C ALA A 290 1.41 7.92 -7.05
N ALA A 291 2.53 7.53 -7.66
CA ALA A 291 3.68 6.96 -6.96
C ALA A 291 4.27 7.93 -5.93
N PHE A 292 4.37 9.23 -6.27
CA PHE A 292 4.79 10.27 -5.34
C PHE A 292 3.86 10.35 -4.12
N LEU A 293 2.53 10.38 -4.33
CA LEU A 293 1.58 10.45 -3.22
C LEU A 293 1.64 9.20 -2.34
N CYS A 294 1.74 8.00 -2.92
CA CYS A 294 1.98 6.77 -2.17
C CYS A 294 3.27 6.85 -1.34
N GLY A 295 4.36 7.33 -1.94
CA GLY A 295 5.65 7.50 -1.28
C GLY A 295 5.63 8.55 -0.17
N ALA A 296 4.96 9.67 -0.38
CA ALA A 296 4.79 10.72 0.63
C ALA A 296 4.04 10.21 1.86
N ILE A 297 2.95 9.43 1.65
CA ILE A 297 2.18 8.81 2.73
C ILE A 297 3.03 7.75 3.47
N ALA A 298 3.77 6.91 2.74
CA ALA A 298 4.64 5.91 3.35
C ALA A 298 5.84 6.51 4.11
N SER A 299 6.17 7.78 3.84
CA SER A 299 7.24 8.54 4.52
C SER A 299 6.80 9.21 5.81
N ILE A 300 5.52 9.09 6.22
CA ILE A 300 5.04 9.69 7.47
C ILE A 300 5.67 8.95 8.65
N ASP A 301 6.34 9.69 9.53
CA ASP A 301 6.87 9.15 10.79
C ASP A 301 5.92 9.44 11.95
N PHE A 302 5.09 8.45 12.29
CA PHE A 302 4.14 8.56 13.39
C PHE A 302 4.78 8.54 14.78
N SER A 303 6.07 8.25 14.88
CA SER A 303 6.82 8.33 16.15
C SER A 303 7.34 9.74 16.44
N GLU A 304 7.33 10.62 15.44
CA GLU A 304 7.80 12.00 15.57
C GLU A 304 6.78 12.84 16.36
N ARG A 305 7.25 13.54 17.38
CA ARG A 305 6.41 14.48 18.12
C ARG A 305 6.07 15.67 17.23
N GLU A 306 4.77 16.05 17.18
CA GLU A 306 4.29 17.09 16.28
C GLU A 306 4.61 16.80 14.80
N GLY A 307 4.74 15.51 14.47
CA GLY A 307 5.14 15.02 13.14
C GLY A 307 4.02 15.00 12.11
N ARG A 308 2.81 15.48 12.44
CA ARG A 308 1.69 15.53 11.51
C ARG A 308 2.05 16.37 10.29
N ILE A 309 1.81 15.82 9.12
CA ILE A 309 1.96 16.52 7.86
C ILE A 309 0.62 16.63 7.15
N THR A 310 0.47 17.67 6.31
CA THR A 310 -0.50 17.67 5.22
C THR A 310 0.20 17.26 3.94
N VAL A 311 -0.54 16.61 3.04
CA VAL A 311 -0.03 16.26 1.70
C VAL A 311 0.14 17.52 0.83
N ALA A 312 -0.70 18.54 1.04
CA ALA A 312 -0.52 19.84 0.42
C ALA A 312 0.89 20.38 0.74
N PHE A 313 1.47 21.10 -0.22
CA PHE A 313 2.80 21.71 -0.14
C PHE A 313 3.96 20.71 -0.04
N LYS A 314 3.73 19.41 -0.25
CA LYS A 314 4.81 18.44 -0.38
C LYS A 314 5.23 18.30 -1.83
N GLY A 315 6.54 18.30 -2.04
CA GLY A 315 7.17 18.15 -3.35
C GLY A 315 8.26 17.09 -3.32
N GLN A 316 8.74 16.76 -4.51
CA GLN A 316 9.89 15.89 -4.70
C GLN A 316 10.77 16.46 -5.81
N SER A 317 12.05 16.65 -5.53
CA SER A 317 13.03 17.17 -6.50
C SER A 317 13.12 16.26 -7.72
N GLY A 318 12.98 16.86 -8.89
CA GLY A 318 13.00 16.16 -10.19
C GLY A 318 11.63 15.63 -10.65
N LEU A 319 10.55 15.85 -9.88
CA LEU A 319 9.20 15.54 -10.32
C LEU A 319 8.67 16.72 -11.18
N GLU A 320 8.23 16.42 -12.39
CA GLU A 320 7.72 17.43 -13.31
C GLU A 320 6.30 17.89 -12.90
N VAL A 321 5.95 19.12 -13.26
CA VAL A 321 4.61 19.68 -13.00
C VAL A 321 3.66 19.36 -14.14
N ASP A 322 2.41 19.11 -13.80
CA ASP A 322 1.33 18.91 -14.78
C ASP A 322 0.46 20.17 -14.95
N VAL A 323 0.43 21.05 -13.93
CA VAL A 323 -0.48 22.20 -13.90
C VAL A 323 0.30 23.47 -13.56
N ASN A 324 0.17 24.47 -14.43
CA ASN A 324 0.77 25.78 -14.28
C ASN A 324 -0.15 26.94 -14.69
N ASP A 325 -1.42 26.63 -14.97
CA ASP A 325 -2.46 27.62 -15.28
C ASP A 325 -3.44 27.74 -14.11
N ALA A 326 -3.81 28.96 -13.76
CA ALA A 326 -4.68 29.23 -12.60
C ALA A 326 -6.13 28.75 -12.81
N THR A 327 -6.62 28.82 -14.05
CA THR A 327 -7.98 28.39 -14.41
C THR A 327 -8.08 26.86 -14.36
N GLU A 328 -7.09 26.17 -14.95
CA GLU A 328 -6.99 24.71 -14.88
C GLU A 328 -6.89 24.23 -13.43
N ALA A 329 -6.03 24.87 -12.63
CA ALA A 329 -5.88 24.56 -11.20
C ALA A 329 -7.20 24.72 -10.42
N GLN A 330 -7.98 25.78 -10.71
CA GLN A 330 -9.28 25.98 -10.07
C GLN A 330 -10.29 24.92 -10.51
N ASN A 331 -10.39 24.66 -11.81
CA ASN A 331 -11.31 23.66 -12.35
C ASN A 331 -11.02 22.24 -11.80
N LEU A 332 -9.72 21.88 -11.70
CA LEU A 332 -9.32 20.61 -11.11
C LEU A 332 -9.74 20.49 -9.64
N LYS A 333 -9.55 21.53 -8.84
CA LYS A 333 -10.02 21.55 -7.44
C LYS A 333 -11.53 21.36 -7.36
N ASP A 334 -12.27 22.08 -8.19
CA ASP A 334 -13.73 22.03 -8.20
C ASP A 334 -14.25 20.66 -8.67
N ASN A 335 -13.52 20.00 -9.57
CA ASN A 335 -13.80 18.65 -10.07
C ASN A 335 -13.23 17.52 -9.19
N GLY A 336 -12.68 17.84 -8.00
CA GLY A 336 -12.26 16.84 -7.00
C GLY A 336 -10.87 16.26 -7.21
N TYR A 337 -10.01 16.88 -8.02
CA TYR A 337 -8.65 16.42 -8.28
C TYR A 337 -7.61 17.06 -7.38
N ASN A 338 -6.60 16.27 -7.06
CA ASN A 338 -5.29 16.75 -6.62
C ASN A 338 -4.36 16.80 -7.83
N PHE A 339 -3.37 17.67 -7.80
CA PHE A 339 -2.42 17.83 -8.89
C PHE A 339 -1.06 18.33 -8.39
N TYR A 340 0.00 18.04 -9.13
CA TYR A 340 1.33 18.57 -8.88
C TYR A 340 1.50 19.83 -9.72
N GLY A 341 1.52 20.98 -9.06
CA GLY A 341 1.47 22.28 -9.70
C GLY A 341 2.71 23.14 -9.48
N ALA A 342 2.86 24.15 -10.34
CA ALA A 342 3.83 25.21 -10.20
C ALA A 342 3.16 26.49 -9.72
N TRP A 343 3.64 27.00 -8.60
CA TRP A 343 3.14 28.21 -7.95
C TRP A 343 4.22 29.26 -7.94
N ALA A 344 3.92 30.48 -8.33
CA ALA A 344 4.92 31.53 -8.50
C ALA A 344 4.62 32.77 -7.64
N THR A 345 5.65 33.34 -7.07
CA THR A 345 5.72 34.74 -6.69
C THR A 345 6.40 35.54 -7.80
N ALA A 346 6.71 36.81 -7.56
CA ALA A 346 7.40 37.63 -8.56
C ALA A 346 8.76 37.03 -8.98
N ASN A 347 9.48 36.37 -8.09
CA ASN A 347 10.84 35.89 -8.32
C ASN A 347 11.07 34.41 -8.05
N ASP A 348 10.14 33.73 -7.35
CA ASP A 348 10.31 32.37 -6.90
C ASP A 348 9.22 31.46 -7.48
N ARG A 349 9.58 30.19 -7.71
CA ARG A 349 8.68 29.14 -8.19
C ARG A 349 8.70 27.98 -7.22
N PHE A 350 7.52 27.58 -6.76
CA PHE A 350 7.32 26.48 -5.81
C PHE A 350 6.60 25.33 -6.52
N LEU A 351 7.09 24.11 -6.35
CA LEU A 351 6.55 22.90 -6.98
C LEU A 351 6.07 21.95 -5.90
N PHE A 352 4.76 21.67 -5.87
CA PHE A 352 4.18 20.79 -4.86
C PHE A 352 2.80 20.26 -5.24
N MET A 353 2.39 19.20 -4.52
CA MET A 353 1.03 18.63 -4.57
C MET A 353 0.02 19.57 -3.89
N TYR A 354 -1.14 19.73 -4.48
CA TYR A 354 -2.23 20.54 -3.95
C TYR A 354 -3.60 20.07 -4.49
N PRO A 355 -4.72 20.21 -3.78
CA PRO A 355 -4.85 20.72 -2.41
C PRO A 355 -4.73 19.64 -1.31
N GLY A 356 -4.65 18.36 -1.63
CA GLY A 356 -4.71 17.26 -0.66
C GLY A 356 -6.13 16.91 -0.24
N GLN A 357 -7.08 17.02 -1.19
CA GLN A 357 -8.51 16.79 -0.94
C GLN A 357 -8.92 15.34 -1.17
N MET A 358 -10.04 14.99 -0.53
CA MET A 358 -10.76 13.74 -0.73
C MET A 358 -12.25 14.00 -0.95
N THR A 359 -12.98 12.95 -1.34
CA THR A 359 -14.44 12.94 -1.47
C THR A 359 -15.11 12.19 -0.31
N GLY A 360 -16.41 12.17 -0.30
CA GLY A 360 -17.21 11.52 0.73
C GLY A 360 -17.16 12.26 2.08
N LYS A 361 -17.24 11.51 3.17
CA LYS A 361 -17.27 12.07 4.54
C LYS A 361 -15.93 12.69 4.98
N TRP A 362 -14.83 12.30 4.35
CA TRP A 362 -13.51 12.84 4.59
C TRP A 362 -13.21 13.91 3.55
N LYS A 363 -12.78 15.09 3.98
CA LYS A 363 -12.43 16.20 3.08
C LYS A 363 -10.96 16.26 2.75
N TRP A 364 -10.11 15.72 3.64
CA TRP A 364 -8.67 15.88 3.55
C TRP A 364 -7.95 14.53 3.66
N LEU A 365 -6.93 14.35 2.82
CA LEU A 365 -6.13 13.13 2.75
C LEU A 365 -5.40 12.83 4.06
N ASP A 366 -4.83 13.85 4.69
CA ASP A 366 -4.09 13.69 5.94
C ASP A 366 -5.00 13.20 7.07
N ASN A 367 -6.25 13.68 7.16
CA ASN A 367 -7.23 13.20 8.13
C ASN A 367 -7.54 11.72 7.91
N TYR A 368 -7.77 11.32 6.65
CA TYR A 368 -8.06 9.94 6.31
C TYR A 368 -6.87 9.01 6.59
N VAL A 369 -5.67 9.41 6.20
CA VAL A 369 -4.44 8.65 6.45
C VAL A 369 -4.18 8.48 7.95
N ASN A 370 -4.39 9.53 8.74
CA ASN A 370 -4.29 9.47 10.20
C ASN A 370 -5.33 8.52 10.80
N GLN A 371 -6.55 8.48 10.23
CA GLN A 371 -7.60 7.54 10.64
C GLN A 371 -7.22 6.09 10.33
N ILE A 372 -6.65 5.79 9.16
CA ILE A 372 -6.13 4.45 8.84
C ILE A 372 -5.14 3.99 9.93
N ARG A 373 -4.21 4.86 10.32
CA ARG A 373 -3.21 4.56 11.36
C ARG A 373 -3.86 4.32 12.71
N LEU A 374 -4.74 5.23 13.15
CA LEU A 374 -5.43 5.15 14.44
C LEU A 374 -6.29 3.88 14.53
N ASN A 375 -7.05 3.56 13.48
CA ASN A 375 -7.85 2.33 13.41
C ASN A 375 -6.99 1.09 13.60
N SER A 376 -5.87 1.01 12.89
CA SER A 376 -4.95 -0.13 12.98
C SER A 376 -4.37 -0.29 14.38
N GLN A 377 -4.00 0.82 15.04
CA GLN A 377 -3.45 0.80 16.40
C GLN A 377 -4.50 0.39 17.43
N LEU A 378 -5.70 0.95 17.37
CA LEU A 378 -6.79 0.59 18.28
C LEU A 378 -7.20 -0.88 18.12
N GLN A 379 -7.28 -1.37 16.85
CA GLN A 379 -7.56 -2.77 16.58
C GLN A 379 -6.49 -3.68 17.17
N LEU A 380 -5.22 -3.36 16.97
CA LEU A 380 -4.09 -4.12 17.52
C LEU A 380 -4.12 -4.13 19.05
N ALA A 381 -4.34 -2.96 19.66
CA ALA A 381 -4.39 -2.81 21.12
C ALA A 381 -5.52 -3.64 21.76
N LEU A 382 -6.71 -3.57 21.18
CA LEU A 382 -7.87 -4.34 21.66
C LEU A 382 -7.70 -5.85 21.45
N MET A 383 -7.13 -6.28 20.32
CA MET A 383 -6.80 -7.69 20.09
C MET A 383 -5.74 -8.20 21.07
N THR A 384 -4.70 -7.40 21.31
CA THR A 384 -3.66 -7.72 22.30
C THR A 384 -4.26 -7.85 23.71
N MET A 385 -5.16 -6.94 24.09
CA MET A 385 -5.87 -7.02 25.36
C MET A 385 -6.69 -8.32 25.47
N LEU A 386 -7.48 -8.66 24.45
CA LEU A 386 -8.33 -9.86 24.46
C LEU A 386 -7.52 -11.16 24.50
N THR A 387 -6.35 -11.20 23.87
CA THR A 387 -5.48 -12.39 23.83
C THR A 387 -4.62 -12.53 25.09
N SER A 388 -4.25 -11.44 25.75
CA SER A 388 -3.42 -11.45 26.95
C SER A 388 -4.23 -11.58 28.26
N ALA A 389 -5.45 -11.03 28.30
CA ALA A 389 -6.30 -11.11 29.46
C ALA A 389 -6.96 -12.50 29.60
N LYS A 390 -7.00 -13.05 30.81
CA LYS A 390 -7.74 -14.30 31.07
C LYS A 390 -9.24 -14.15 30.77
N SER A 391 -9.82 -13.00 31.10
CA SER A 391 -11.19 -12.61 30.75
C SER A 391 -11.37 -11.09 30.89
N VAL A 392 -12.30 -10.52 30.12
CA VAL A 392 -12.72 -9.12 30.25
C VAL A 392 -14.15 -9.10 30.78
N PRO A 393 -14.37 -8.82 32.08
CA PRO A 393 -15.69 -8.90 32.68
C PRO A 393 -16.59 -7.73 32.30
N TYR A 394 -17.92 -7.94 32.30
CA TYR A 394 -18.92 -6.91 31.97
C TYR A 394 -19.23 -5.98 33.15
N ASN A 395 -18.18 -5.42 33.80
CA ASN A 395 -18.29 -4.51 34.94
C ASN A 395 -17.31 -3.34 34.80
N HIS A 396 -17.07 -2.59 35.89
CA HIS A 396 -16.13 -1.47 35.88
C HIS A 396 -14.69 -1.90 35.60
N VAL A 397 -14.28 -3.11 36.02
CA VAL A 397 -12.94 -3.63 35.75
C VAL A 397 -12.73 -3.86 34.25
N GLY A 398 -13.70 -4.49 33.57
CA GLY A 398 -13.60 -4.69 32.11
C GLY A 398 -13.59 -3.38 31.32
N ARG A 399 -14.37 -2.37 31.76
CA ARG A 399 -14.30 -1.04 31.14
C ARG A 399 -12.95 -0.36 31.37
N ALA A 400 -12.33 -0.53 32.54
CA ALA A 400 -11.01 -0.02 32.82
C ALA A 400 -9.94 -0.70 31.96
N LEU A 401 -10.01 -2.03 31.77
CA LEU A 401 -9.11 -2.77 30.88
C LEU A 401 -9.20 -2.28 29.43
N GLN A 402 -10.42 -2.13 28.90
CA GLN A 402 -10.63 -1.60 27.54
C GLN A 402 -10.09 -0.18 27.39
N ARG A 403 -10.29 0.70 28.39
CA ARG A 403 -9.76 2.05 28.40
C ARG A 403 -8.25 2.06 28.40
N ALA A 404 -7.63 1.28 29.29
CA ALA A 404 -6.18 1.17 29.36
C ALA A 404 -5.56 0.64 28.08
N ALA A 405 -6.21 -0.34 27.43
CA ALA A 405 -5.74 -0.87 26.15
C ALA A 405 -5.69 0.18 25.04
N CYS A 406 -6.68 1.08 24.98
CA CYS A 406 -6.73 2.12 23.95
C CYS A 406 -5.80 3.32 24.23
N GLN A 407 -5.30 3.46 25.47
CA GLN A 407 -4.62 4.68 25.91
C GLN A 407 -3.34 4.96 25.11
N ASP A 408 -2.48 3.95 24.90
CA ASP A 408 -1.22 4.12 24.19
C ASP A 408 -1.42 4.59 22.75
N ALA A 409 -2.45 4.03 22.06
CA ALA A 409 -2.80 4.44 20.68
C ALA A 409 -3.30 5.88 20.62
N ILE A 410 -4.06 6.32 21.63
CA ILE A 410 -4.56 7.69 21.73
C ILE A 410 -3.42 8.65 22.07
N ASP A 411 -2.54 8.28 22.99
CA ASP A 411 -1.38 9.11 23.40
C ASP A 411 -0.37 9.25 22.25
N GLU A 412 -0.14 8.20 21.46
CA GLU A 412 0.67 8.30 20.22
C GLU A 412 0.04 9.28 19.24
N ALA A 413 -1.29 9.22 19.02
CA ALA A 413 -2.01 10.14 18.15
C ALA A 413 -1.96 11.61 18.65
N LEU A 414 -2.02 11.83 19.96
CA LEU A 414 -1.82 13.15 20.57
C LEU A 414 -0.39 13.66 20.39
N ASN A 415 0.61 12.83 20.67
CA ASN A 415 2.02 13.19 20.51
C ASN A 415 2.37 13.51 19.05
N PHE A 416 1.88 12.73 18.12
CA PHE A 416 2.05 12.96 16.69
C PHE A 416 1.30 14.20 16.20
N GLY A 417 0.21 14.59 16.86
CA GLY A 417 -0.62 15.75 16.53
C GLY A 417 -1.75 15.47 15.55
N SER A 418 -2.12 14.19 15.34
CA SER A 418 -3.36 13.83 14.62
C SER A 418 -4.61 14.04 15.48
N ILE A 419 -4.46 13.99 16.80
CA ILE A 419 -5.46 14.44 17.77
C ILE A 419 -4.90 15.71 18.45
N ARG A 420 -5.73 16.76 18.54
CA ARG A 420 -5.31 18.06 19.10
C ARG A 420 -6.28 18.54 20.16
N ALA A 421 -5.75 18.97 21.31
CA ALA A 421 -6.49 19.73 22.32
C ALA A 421 -6.59 21.21 21.91
N GLY A 422 -7.53 21.92 22.50
CA GLY A 422 -7.71 23.37 22.29
C GLY A 422 -8.36 23.72 20.95
N VAL A 423 -9.08 22.78 20.35
CA VAL A 423 -9.91 23.03 19.16
C VAL A 423 -11.33 23.28 19.60
N ASP A 424 -11.84 24.49 19.34
CA ASP A 424 -13.20 24.88 19.71
C ASP A 424 -14.26 24.10 18.92
N LEU A 425 -15.25 23.61 19.62
CA LEU A 425 -16.42 22.93 19.01
C LEU A 425 -17.56 23.94 18.83
N SER A 426 -18.26 23.85 17.71
CA SER A 426 -19.49 24.61 17.53
C SER A 426 -20.58 24.16 18.51
N GLU A 427 -21.53 25.03 18.83
CA GLU A 427 -22.67 24.71 19.71
C GLU A 427 -23.44 23.48 19.24
N GLN A 428 -23.58 23.30 17.93
CA GLN A 428 -24.26 22.14 17.36
C GLN A 428 -23.43 20.84 17.60
N GLN A 429 -22.10 20.89 17.41
CA GLN A 429 -21.21 19.74 17.68
C GLN A 429 -21.24 19.39 19.18
N ARG A 430 -21.15 20.39 20.06
CA ARG A 430 -21.26 20.19 21.52
C ARG A 430 -22.57 19.51 21.90
N ALA A 431 -23.70 19.98 21.37
CA ALA A 431 -25.02 19.44 21.66
C ALA A 431 -25.13 17.96 21.20
N ILE A 432 -24.66 17.64 19.98
CA ILE A 432 -24.69 16.26 19.46
C ILE A 432 -23.82 15.34 20.33
N ILE A 433 -22.60 15.74 20.62
CA ILE A 433 -21.64 14.92 21.39
C ILE A 433 -22.17 14.67 22.80
N ASN A 434 -22.61 15.73 23.51
CA ASN A 434 -23.09 15.61 24.88
C ASN A 434 -24.38 14.78 24.97
N ASN A 435 -25.28 14.90 23.99
CA ASN A 435 -26.49 14.09 23.93
C ASN A 435 -26.15 12.60 23.71
N GLU A 436 -25.25 12.29 22.80
CA GLU A 436 -24.82 10.89 22.55
C GLU A 436 -24.03 10.30 23.72
N ALA A 437 -23.17 11.08 24.36
CA ALA A 437 -22.36 10.63 25.48
C ALA A 437 -23.16 10.53 26.79
N GLY A 438 -24.25 11.26 26.91
CA GLY A 438 -25.03 11.37 28.14
C GLY A 438 -24.33 12.13 29.27
N VAL A 439 -23.25 12.82 28.96
CA VAL A 439 -22.41 13.64 29.87
C VAL A 439 -21.80 14.81 29.10
N ASP A 440 -21.23 15.79 29.80
CA ASP A 440 -20.46 16.85 29.14
C ASP A 440 -19.11 16.34 28.64
N ALA A 441 -19.16 15.64 27.51
CA ALA A 441 -17.98 15.12 26.81
C ALA A 441 -17.32 16.22 25.95
N ALA A 442 -18.07 17.18 25.44
CA ALA A 442 -17.56 18.23 24.57
C ALA A 442 -16.47 19.08 25.27
N THR A 443 -16.70 19.50 26.53
CA THR A 443 -15.68 20.23 27.32
C THR A 443 -14.41 19.38 27.51
N GLN A 444 -14.53 18.06 27.68
CA GLN A 444 -13.35 17.19 27.80
C GLN A 444 -12.61 17.07 26.47
N ILE A 445 -13.31 17.02 25.34
CA ILE A 445 -12.71 16.98 23.99
C ILE A 445 -11.92 18.26 23.74
N GLU A 446 -12.50 19.43 24.01
CA GLU A 446 -11.80 20.71 23.85
C GLU A 446 -10.55 20.77 24.73
N ALA A 447 -10.64 20.33 25.99
CA ALA A 447 -9.52 20.38 26.94
C ALA A 447 -8.42 19.36 26.68
N ARG A 448 -8.74 18.17 26.17
CA ARG A 448 -7.83 17.02 26.04
C ARG A 448 -7.61 16.54 24.61
N GLY A 449 -8.41 17.02 23.65
CA GLY A 449 -8.42 16.56 22.27
C GLY A 449 -9.32 15.33 22.03
N TYR A 450 -9.77 14.62 23.07
CA TYR A 450 -10.59 13.43 22.90
C TYR A 450 -11.47 13.10 24.11
N TYR A 451 -12.49 12.27 23.85
CA TYR A 451 -13.28 11.59 24.87
C TYR A 451 -13.55 10.15 24.47
N LEU A 452 -13.09 9.17 25.27
CA LEU A 452 -13.36 7.76 25.08
C LEU A 452 -14.51 7.31 26.00
N TYR A 453 -15.66 7.06 25.40
CA TYR A 453 -16.84 6.49 26.06
C TYR A 453 -16.78 4.97 26.05
N ILE A 454 -17.05 4.35 27.21
CA ILE A 454 -17.25 2.92 27.33
C ILE A 454 -18.48 2.71 28.20
N GLY A 455 -19.57 2.28 27.56
CA GLY A 455 -20.87 2.13 28.17
C GLY A 455 -21.01 0.87 29.03
N LYS A 456 -22.22 0.70 29.61
CA LYS A 456 -22.58 -0.50 30.34
C LYS A 456 -23.12 -1.56 29.38
N ALA A 457 -22.77 -2.82 29.60
CA ALA A 457 -23.35 -3.94 28.85
C ALA A 457 -24.81 -4.16 29.26
N THR A 458 -25.68 -4.34 28.28
CA THR A 458 -27.06 -4.81 28.50
C THR A 458 -27.07 -6.31 28.85
N ALA A 459 -28.21 -6.83 29.25
CA ALA A 459 -28.37 -8.27 29.45
C ALA A 459 -28.16 -9.05 28.15
N GLN A 460 -28.64 -8.53 27.02
CA GLN A 460 -28.45 -9.11 25.69
C GLN A 460 -26.98 -9.11 25.28
N THR A 461 -26.28 -7.97 25.40
CA THR A 461 -24.83 -7.85 25.13
C THR A 461 -24.03 -8.91 25.88
N ARG A 462 -24.37 -9.13 27.18
CA ARG A 462 -23.71 -10.17 27.99
C ARG A 462 -24.05 -11.57 27.52
N GLY A 463 -25.33 -11.79 27.18
CA GLY A 463 -25.79 -13.11 26.69
C GLY A 463 -25.11 -13.52 25.38
N ASN A 464 -24.96 -12.57 24.47
CA ASN A 464 -24.31 -12.77 23.17
C ASN A 464 -22.76 -12.69 23.22
N ARG A 465 -22.17 -12.35 24.36
CA ARG A 465 -20.72 -12.11 24.55
C ARG A 465 -20.17 -11.02 23.61
N GLU A 466 -21.00 -10.02 23.32
CA GLU A 466 -20.63 -8.87 22.49
C GLU A 466 -19.82 -7.83 23.28
N SER A 467 -19.17 -6.89 22.55
CA SER A 467 -18.46 -5.78 23.18
C SER A 467 -19.40 -4.86 23.96
N MET A 468 -18.91 -4.29 25.08
CA MET A 468 -19.54 -3.11 25.66
C MET A 468 -19.56 -1.98 24.63
N PRO A 469 -20.58 -1.10 24.61
CA PRO A 469 -20.60 0.04 23.69
C PRO A 469 -19.33 0.89 23.90
N MET A 470 -18.58 1.11 22.81
CA MET A 470 -17.39 1.96 22.82
C MET A 470 -17.48 3.01 21.74
N LYS A 471 -17.09 4.25 22.03
CA LYS A 471 -17.02 5.34 21.07
C LYS A 471 -15.89 6.30 21.45
N LEU A 472 -15.09 6.67 20.47
CA LEU A 472 -14.02 7.65 20.60
C LEU A 472 -14.40 8.88 19.77
N TRP A 473 -14.58 10.02 20.43
CA TRP A 473 -14.66 11.34 19.80
C TRP A 473 -13.30 12.02 19.98
N TYR A 474 -12.82 12.66 18.95
CA TYR A 474 -11.58 13.40 19.00
C TYR A 474 -11.61 14.59 18.04
N THR A 475 -10.81 15.59 18.33
CA THR A 475 -10.60 16.76 17.50
C THR A 475 -9.35 16.61 16.65
N ASP A 476 -9.50 16.93 15.36
CA ASP A 476 -8.40 17.06 14.42
C ASP A 476 -7.98 18.54 14.38
N GLY A 477 -6.71 18.83 14.61
CA GLY A 477 -6.17 20.19 14.56
C GLY A 477 -6.12 20.80 13.16
N GLY A 478 -6.35 20.00 12.10
CA GLY A 478 -6.29 20.44 10.71
C GLY A 478 -4.91 20.95 10.28
N SER A 479 -4.88 21.53 9.09
CA SER A 479 -3.72 22.26 8.55
C SER A 479 -4.20 23.46 7.76
N VAL A 480 -3.53 24.60 7.87
CA VAL A 480 -3.84 25.80 7.10
C VAL A 480 -3.33 25.62 5.67
N HIS A 481 -4.23 25.73 4.69
CA HIS A 481 -3.92 25.62 3.26
C HIS A 481 -4.02 26.94 2.48
N SER A 482 -4.50 28.01 3.14
CA SER A 482 -4.51 29.37 2.59
C SER A 482 -4.39 30.40 3.69
N VAL A 483 -3.73 31.51 3.41
CA VAL A 483 -3.60 32.63 4.34
C VAL A 483 -4.06 33.90 3.64
N ASN A 484 -5.05 34.56 4.24
CA ASN A 484 -5.52 35.87 3.80
C ASN A 484 -5.23 36.90 4.90
N MET A 485 -4.50 37.94 4.54
CA MET A 485 -4.15 39.02 5.46
C MET A 485 -4.55 40.38 4.88
N GLY A 486 -5.36 41.13 5.61
CA GLY A 486 -5.61 42.54 5.29
C GLY A 486 -4.42 43.39 5.76
N SER A 487 -3.87 44.21 4.88
CA SER A 487 -2.86 45.22 5.22
C SER A 487 -3.49 46.59 5.05
N ILE A 488 -3.62 47.36 6.14
CA ILE A 488 -4.27 48.67 6.16
C ILE A 488 -3.21 49.71 6.54
N ASN A 489 -2.92 50.64 5.64
CA ASN A 489 -2.10 51.80 5.97
C ASN A 489 -3.00 52.91 6.51
N ILE A 490 -2.72 53.41 7.72
CA ILE A 490 -3.39 54.53 8.34
C ILE A 490 -2.45 55.73 8.25
N LEU A 491 -2.84 56.75 7.49
CA LEU A 491 -2.10 57.99 7.29
C LEU A 491 -2.47 59.04 8.35
#